data_409cc244884cb9cce855ec5b88e00952
#
_entry.id   409cc244884cb9cce855ec5b88e00952
#
_cell.length_a   1.000
_cell.length_b   1.000
_cell.length_c   1.000
_cell.angle_alpha   90.00
_cell.angle_beta   90.00
_cell.angle_gamma   90.00
#
_symmetry.space_group_name_H-M   'P 1'
#
loop_
_entity.id
_entity.type
_entity.pdbx_description
1 polymer ?
#
loop_
_entity_poly.entity_id
_entity_poly.type
_entity_poly.pdbx_seq_one_letter_code
_entity_poly.pdbx_strand_id
1 'polypeptide(L)'
;MKMDINAIARPEVVAMRPYESARKSSAADGILLNANESPATLIDDPEWRRLKLNRYPAPQPAELKTRLAGLYGVPESNVLVTRGSDEGIDLLTRVFCRPGEDAIVECTPCFGMYRIAATIQGARVIVVPRQAEDGFRIDFEELERVIAAQDGVRLVFLTSPNNPTGELIEREGLEQTLAACIGNALVVMDEAYIEFSTALS
;
A
#
# COMPACT_ATOMS: atom_id res chain seq x y z
N MET A 1 1.30 -13.00 -18.97
CA MET A 1 0.57 -13.94 -18.08
C MET A 1 0.05 -13.14 -16.90
N LYS A 2 -1.23 -13.19 -16.57
CA LYS A 2 -1.77 -12.41 -15.44
C LYS A 2 -1.39 -13.13 -14.15
N MET A 3 -0.66 -12.48 -13.25
CA MET A 3 -0.27 -13.04 -11.96
C MET A 3 -1.50 -13.18 -11.06
N ASP A 4 -1.65 -14.35 -10.41
CA ASP A 4 -2.64 -14.51 -9.35
C ASP A 4 -2.05 -13.98 -8.03
N ILE A 5 -2.55 -12.84 -7.58
CA ILE A 5 -2.08 -12.18 -6.35
C ILE A 5 -2.32 -13.05 -5.11
N ASN A 6 -3.35 -13.92 -5.12
CA ASN A 6 -3.63 -14.80 -3.99
C ASN A 6 -2.55 -15.88 -3.83
N ALA A 7 -1.83 -16.23 -4.89
CA ALA A 7 -0.77 -17.23 -4.83
C ALA A 7 0.47 -16.75 -4.05
N ILE A 8 0.67 -15.43 -3.96
CA ILE A 8 1.79 -14.83 -3.22
C ILE A 8 1.38 -14.20 -1.89
N ALA A 9 0.07 -14.02 -1.65
CA ALA A 9 -0.44 -13.58 -0.36
C ALA A 9 -0.34 -14.71 0.68
N ARG A 10 -0.28 -14.34 1.94
CA ARG A 10 -0.27 -15.28 3.07
C ARG A 10 -1.54 -16.14 3.05
N PRO A 11 -1.43 -17.49 3.05
CA PRO A 11 -2.59 -18.37 2.95
C PRO A 11 -3.64 -18.16 4.04
N GLU A 12 -3.20 -17.86 5.28
CA GLU A 12 -4.09 -17.58 6.39
C GLU A 12 -4.87 -16.27 6.18
N VAL A 13 -4.29 -15.26 5.50
CA VAL A 13 -4.99 -14.03 5.15
C VAL A 13 -6.01 -14.27 4.05
N VAL A 14 -5.65 -15.04 3.03
CA VAL A 14 -6.57 -15.42 1.94
C VAL A 14 -7.77 -16.23 2.47
N ALA A 15 -7.54 -17.08 3.48
CA ALA A 15 -8.58 -17.88 4.10
C ALA A 15 -9.49 -17.12 5.08
N MET A 16 -9.14 -15.89 5.45
CA MET A 16 -9.93 -15.09 6.39
C MET A 16 -11.29 -14.72 5.79
N ARG A 17 -12.32 -14.86 6.61
CA ARG A 17 -13.63 -14.27 6.29
C ARG A 17 -13.60 -12.79 6.67
N PRO A 18 -13.98 -11.90 5.75
CA PRO A 18 -14.09 -10.48 6.07
C PRO A 18 -15.07 -10.26 7.23
N TYR A 19 -14.74 -9.33 8.11
CA TYR A 19 -15.68 -8.89 9.14
C TYR A 19 -16.87 -8.19 8.48
N GLU A 20 -18.07 -8.68 8.76
CA GLU A 20 -19.30 -8.03 8.34
C GLU A 20 -19.81 -7.16 9.48
N SER A 21 -19.70 -5.84 9.30
CA SER A 21 -20.25 -4.90 10.28
C SER A 21 -21.77 -4.90 10.22
N ALA A 22 -22.42 -4.70 11.39
CA ALA A 22 -23.88 -4.54 11.48
C ALA A 22 -24.43 -3.45 10.52
N ARG A 23 -23.60 -2.47 10.18
CA ARG A 23 -23.93 -1.41 9.21
C ARG A 23 -24.05 -1.93 7.78
N LYS A 24 -23.23 -2.93 7.39
CA LYS A 24 -23.28 -3.54 6.05
C LYS A 24 -24.52 -4.42 5.83
N SER A 25 -25.02 -5.03 6.91
CA SER A 25 -26.16 -5.95 6.89
C SER A 25 -27.51 -5.25 7.04
N SER A 26 -27.55 -3.93 7.29
CA SER A 26 -28.79 -3.18 7.43
C SER A 26 -29.23 -2.52 6.12
N ALA A 27 -30.56 -2.53 5.89
CA ALA A 27 -31.14 -1.76 4.79
C ALA A 27 -30.82 -0.26 4.96
N ALA A 28 -30.65 0.44 3.83
CA ALA A 28 -30.31 1.86 3.83
C ALA A 28 -31.36 2.77 4.49
N ASP A 29 -32.60 2.27 4.60
CA ASP A 29 -33.75 3.03 5.09
C ASP A 29 -34.19 2.52 6.46
N GLY A 30 -34.29 3.42 7.43
CA GLY A 30 -34.84 3.12 8.74
C GLY A 30 -34.08 3.76 9.91
N ILE A 31 -34.55 3.44 11.11
CA ILE A 31 -33.89 3.88 12.36
C ILE A 31 -32.73 2.93 12.66
N LEU A 32 -31.50 3.46 12.65
CA LEU A 32 -30.30 2.68 12.90
C LEU A 32 -30.09 2.49 14.40
N LEU A 33 -30.30 1.25 14.88
CA LEU A 33 -30.12 0.84 16.28
C LEU A 33 -29.13 -0.33 16.46
N ASN A 34 -28.45 -0.72 15.41
CA ASN A 34 -27.69 -1.98 15.32
C ASN A 34 -26.19 -1.85 15.57
N ALA A 35 -25.68 -0.66 15.92
CA ALA A 35 -24.25 -0.42 16.06
C ALA A 35 -23.86 0.29 17.38
N ASN A 36 -24.78 0.36 18.35
CA ASN A 36 -24.56 1.04 19.66
C ASN A 36 -24.06 2.48 19.52
N GLU A 37 -24.52 3.18 18.49
CA GLU A 37 -24.15 4.56 18.23
C GLU A 37 -24.85 5.51 19.21
N SER A 38 -24.18 6.60 19.61
CA SER A 38 -24.79 7.64 20.41
C SER A 38 -26.00 8.25 19.69
N PRO A 39 -27.14 8.47 20.39
CA PRO A 39 -28.31 9.10 19.78
C PRO A 39 -28.07 10.58 19.45
N ALA A 40 -27.08 11.21 20.06
CA ALA A 40 -26.78 12.63 19.90
C ALA A 40 -25.29 12.88 19.73
N THR A 41 -24.95 13.97 19.06
CA THR A 41 -23.57 14.47 19.04
C THR A 41 -23.26 15.20 20.34
N LEU A 42 -22.01 15.11 20.83
CA LEU A 42 -21.57 15.83 22.04
C LEU A 42 -21.36 17.32 21.79
N ILE A 43 -21.24 17.73 20.53
CA ILE A 43 -20.99 19.11 20.14
C ILE A 43 -22.31 19.74 19.70
N ASP A 44 -22.76 20.71 20.48
CA ASP A 44 -24.03 21.42 20.22
C ASP A 44 -23.81 22.63 19.27
N ASP A 45 -23.34 22.36 18.09
CA ASP A 45 -23.10 23.32 17.01
C ASP A 45 -23.74 22.83 15.71
N PRO A 46 -24.51 23.67 14.97
CA PRO A 46 -25.18 23.26 13.74
C PRO A 46 -24.25 22.75 12.64
N GLU A 47 -23.01 23.27 12.55
CA GLU A 47 -22.03 22.79 11.55
C GLU A 47 -21.53 21.39 11.91
N TRP A 48 -21.20 21.16 13.17
CA TRP A 48 -20.73 19.86 13.65
C TRP A 48 -21.82 18.80 13.61
N ARG A 49 -23.08 19.19 13.88
CA ARG A 49 -24.23 18.27 13.77
C ARG A 49 -24.37 17.68 12.36
N ARG A 50 -24.03 18.45 11.31
CA ARG A 50 -24.09 17.98 9.91
C ARG A 50 -23.08 16.85 9.65
N LEU A 51 -21.96 16.83 10.34
CA LEU A 51 -20.93 15.80 10.20
C LEU A 51 -21.34 14.45 10.79
N LYS A 52 -22.41 14.39 11.60
CA LYS A 52 -22.92 13.16 12.22
C LYS A 52 -21.84 12.34 12.92
N LEU A 53 -20.95 13.01 13.68
CA LEU A 53 -19.79 12.37 14.33
C LEU A 53 -20.15 11.30 15.35
N ASN A 54 -21.43 11.21 15.74
CA ASN A 54 -21.99 10.14 16.57
C ASN A 54 -22.31 8.86 15.77
N ARG A 55 -22.06 8.84 14.46
CA ARG A 55 -22.31 7.70 13.59
C ARG A 55 -21.01 7.10 13.09
N TYR A 56 -20.97 5.77 12.94
CA TYR A 56 -19.86 5.11 12.31
C TYR A 56 -19.71 5.58 10.86
N PRO A 57 -18.51 5.99 10.44
CA PRO A 57 -18.25 6.29 9.05
C PRO A 57 -18.31 5.03 8.18
N ALA A 58 -18.47 5.20 6.88
CA ALA A 58 -18.27 4.10 5.95
C ALA A 58 -16.81 3.59 6.05
N PRO A 59 -16.57 2.27 5.93
CA PRO A 59 -15.21 1.71 5.98
C PRO A 59 -14.26 2.30 4.94
N GLN A 60 -14.81 2.71 3.81
CA GLN A 60 -14.09 3.42 2.75
C GLN A 60 -14.92 4.62 2.27
N PRO A 61 -14.32 5.79 2.05
CA PRO A 61 -15.03 6.99 1.61
C PRO A 61 -15.38 6.88 0.12
N ALA A 62 -16.64 6.59 -0.19
CA ALA A 62 -17.08 6.29 -1.56
C ALA A 62 -16.78 7.43 -2.55
N GLU A 63 -17.11 8.68 -2.21
CA GLU A 63 -16.87 9.83 -3.07
C GLU A 63 -15.38 10.02 -3.40
N LEU A 64 -14.51 9.88 -2.40
CA LEU A 64 -13.06 9.98 -2.59
C LEU A 64 -12.55 8.83 -3.48
N LYS A 65 -13.03 7.61 -3.25
CA LYS A 65 -12.67 6.46 -4.11
C LYS A 65 -13.06 6.70 -5.58
N THR A 66 -14.26 7.18 -5.82
CA THR A 66 -14.73 7.50 -7.19
C THR A 66 -13.82 8.54 -7.85
N ARG A 67 -13.46 9.60 -7.12
CA ARG A 67 -12.56 10.65 -7.63
C ARG A 67 -11.15 10.12 -7.93
N LEU A 68 -10.57 9.34 -7.02
CA LEU A 68 -9.25 8.74 -7.20
C LEU A 68 -9.24 7.73 -8.35
N ALA A 69 -10.26 6.89 -8.45
CA ALA A 69 -10.41 5.95 -9.56
C ALA A 69 -10.45 6.66 -10.92
N GLY A 70 -11.21 7.78 -10.98
CA GLY A 70 -11.25 8.63 -12.18
C GLY A 70 -9.92 9.32 -12.49
N LEU A 71 -9.20 9.78 -11.46
CA LEU A 71 -7.88 10.41 -11.61
C LEU A 71 -6.83 9.44 -12.14
N TYR A 72 -6.81 8.22 -11.60
CA TYR A 72 -5.81 7.20 -11.98
C TYR A 72 -6.27 6.29 -13.14
N GLY A 73 -7.47 6.48 -13.66
CA GLY A 73 -7.99 5.67 -14.77
C GLY A 73 -8.17 4.18 -14.43
N VAL A 74 -8.47 3.85 -13.18
CA VAL A 74 -8.64 2.49 -12.69
C VAL A 74 -10.05 2.25 -12.13
N PRO A 75 -10.54 1.00 -12.08
CA PRO A 75 -11.79 0.68 -11.40
C PRO A 75 -11.75 1.03 -9.90
N GLU A 76 -12.87 1.44 -9.31
CA GLU A 76 -12.97 1.71 -7.87
C GLU A 76 -12.58 0.51 -7.00
N SER A 77 -12.77 -0.72 -7.48
CA SER A 77 -12.33 -1.94 -6.81
C SER A 77 -10.82 -2.04 -6.63
N ASN A 78 -10.06 -1.27 -7.42
CA ASN A 78 -8.60 -1.24 -7.37
C ASN A 78 -8.07 -0.09 -6.49
N VAL A 79 -8.95 0.67 -5.85
CA VAL A 79 -8.58 1.77 -4.97
C VAL A 79 -8.88 1.42 -3.53
N LEU A 80 -7.86 1.49 -2.68
CA LEU A 80 -7.97 1.41 -1.23
C LEU A 80 -7.48 2.73 -0.64
N VAL A 81 -8.35 3.42 0.09
CA VAL A 81 -7.99 4.65 0.80
C VAL A 81 -7.45 4.28 2.18
N THR A 82 -6.27 4.77 2.49
CA THR A 82 -5.56 4.54 3.76
C THR A 82 -5.21 5.85 4.45
N ARG A 83 -4.78 5.79 5.69
CA ARG A 83 -4.28 6.96 6.45
C ARG A 83 -2.84 7.25 6.07
N GLY A 84 -2.66 7.73 4.83
CA GLY A 84 -1.36 7.92 4.20
C GLY A 84 -0.73 6.61 3.72
N SER A 85 0.45 6.72 3.09
CA SER A 85 1.22 5.59 2.59
C SER A 85 1.70 4.65 3.69
N ASP A 86 1.92 5.16 4.92
CA ASP A 86 2.37 4.35 6.06
C ASP A 86 1.42 3.18 6.36
N GLU A 87 0.10 3.43 6.38
CA GLU A 87 -0.88 2.36 6.57
C GLU A 87 -0.90 1.41 5.37
N GLY A 88 -0.74 1.92 4.15
CA GLY A 88 -0.64 1.09 2.94
C GLY A 88 0.57 0.15 2.99
N ILE A 89 1.74 0.66 3.38
CA ILE A 89 2.97 -0.10 3.55
C ILE A 89 2.81 -1.19 4.62
N ASP A 90 2.24 -0.83 5.78
CA ASP A 90 1.98 -1.78 6.88
C ASP A 90 1.03 -2.90 6.44
N LEU A 91 -0.08 -2.55 5.78
CA LEU A 91 -1.04 -3.52 5.27
C LEU A 91 -0.42 -4.47 4.24
N LEU A 92 0.33 -3.96 3.27
CA LEU A 92 1.02 -4.79 2.28
C LEU A 92 1.99 -5.76 2.98
N THR A 93 2.78 -5.26 3.90
CA THR A 93 3.74 -6.08 4.64
C THR A 93 3.05 -7.19 5.43
N ARG A 94 1.93 -6.90 6.10
CA ARG A 94 1.12 -7.89 6.83
C ARG A 94 0.48 -8.93 5.94
N VAL A 95 0.02 -8.53 4.77
CA VAL A 95 -0.69 -9.43 3.84
C VAL A 95 0.27 -10.38 3.14
N PHE A 96 1.47 -9.92 2.79
CA PHE A 96 2.36 -10.66 1.91
C PHE A 96 3.58 -11.29 2.62
N CYS A 97 4.01 -10.77 3.77
CA CYS A 97 5.21 -11.25 4.44
C CYS A 97 4.91 -12.08 5.68
N ARG A 98 5.30 -13.36 5.68
CA ARG A 98 5.29 -14.24 6.87
C ARG A 98 6.49 -13.92 7.75
N PRO A 99 6.28 -13.82 9.09
CA PRO A 99 7.38 -13.60 10.02
C PRO A 99 8.45 -14.69 9.92
N GLY A 100 9.71 -14.29 9.88
CA GLY A 100 10.86 -15.20 9.85
C GLY A 100 11.14 -15.91 8.52
N GLU A 101 10.19 -15.89 7.58
CA GLU A 101 10.29 -16.59 6.30
C GLU A 101 10.48 -15.63 5.12
N ASP A 102 9.59 -14.63 5.02
CA ASP A 102 9.54 -13.76 3.86
C ASP A 102 10.37 -12.48 4.05
N ALA A 103 10.61 -11.77 2.96
CA ALA A 103 11.44 -10.58 2.92
C ALA A 103 10.82 -9.46 2.09
N ILE A 104 11.23 -8.24 2.42
CA ILE A 104 11.09 -7.07 1.55
C ILE A 104 12.46 -6.72 0.95
N VAL A 105 12.46 -6.05 -0.20
CA VAL A 105 13.63 -5.40 -0.79
C VAL A 105 13.42 -3.89 -0.77
N GLU A 106 14.45 -3.14 -0.34
CA GLU A 106 14.49 -1.68 -0.37
C GLU A 106 15.79 -1.18 -0.98
N CYS A 107 15.75 -0.05 -1.69
CA CYS A 107 16.92 0.58 -2.32
C CYS A 107 17.35 1.82 -1.54
N THR A 108 18.32 1.69 -0.64
CA THR A 108 18.74 2.77 0.28
C THR A 108 19.77 3.73 -0.32
N PRO A 109 19.73 5.05 0.03
CA PRO A 109 18.79 5.68 0.94
C PRO A 109 17.38 5.77 0.37
N CYS A 110 16.37 5.48 1.20
CA CYS A 110 14.96 5.54 0.84
C CYS A 110 14.10 5.87 2.08
N PHE A 111 12.79 5.92 1.91
CA PHE A 111 11.86 6.18 3.00
C PHE A 111 11.92 5.06 4.06
N GLY A 112 12.15 5.44 5.32
CA GLY A 112 12.46 4.48 6.40
C GLY A 112 11.30 3.60 6.86
N MET A 113 10.05 3.91 6.50
CA MET A 113 8.89 3.15 6.95
C MET A 113 8.81 1.74 6.35
N TYR A 114 9.41 1.48 5.19
CA TYR A 114 9.48 0.12 4.63
C TYR A 114 10.15 -0.85 5.60
N ARG A 115 11.34 -0.47 6.07
CA ARG A 115 12.11 -1.24 7.06
C ARG A 115 11.38 -1.35 8.39
N ILE A 116 10.76 -0.26 8.86
CA ILE A 116 10.03 -0.25 10.13
C ILE A 116 8.87 -1.23 10.08
N ALA A 117 8.04 -1.18 9.04
CA ALA A 117 6.91 -2.09 8.86
C ALA A 117 7.37 -3.55 8.77
N ALA A 118 8.42 -3.82 7.98
CA ALA A 118 9.00 -5.16 7.86
C ALA A 118 9.54 -5.68 9.20
N THR A 119 10.25 -4.83 9.97
CA THR A 119 10.78 -5.20 11.28
C THR A 119 9.67 -5.53 12.27
N ILE A 120 8.60 -4.71 12.32
CA ILE A 120 7.43 -4.95 13.18
C ILE A 120 6.74 -6.27 12.79
N GLN A 121 6.65 -6.57 11.49
CA GLN A 121 6.08 -7.81 10.99
C GLN A 121 6.99 -9.04 11.24
N GLY A 122 8.26 -8.83 11.54
CA GLY A 122 9.26 -9.91 11.63
C GLY A 122 9.72 -10.42 10.26
N ALA A 123 9.52 -9.66 9.20
CA ALA A 123 10.04 -9.96 7.88
C ALA A 123 11.50 -9.53 7.73
N ARG A 124 12.25 -10.23 6.89
CA ARG A 124 13.62 -9.86 6.57
C ARG A 124 13.64 -8.60 5.70
N VAL A 125 14.69 -7.80 5.86
CA VAL A 125 14.94 -6.63 5.01
C VAL A 125 16.20 -6.89 4.20
N ILE A 126 16.08 -6.87 2.89
CA ILE A 126 17.17 -6.99 1.95
C ILE A 126 17.42 -5.61 1.34
N VAL A 127 18.68 -5.19 1.36
CA VAL A 127 19.06 -3.83 0.93
C VAL A 127 19.83 -3.92 -0.37
N VAL A 128 19.42 -3.13 -1.35
CA VAL A 128 20.19 -2.80 -2.54
C VAL A 128 20.64 -1.33 -2.39
N PRO A 129 21.92 -1.08 -2.12
CA PRO A 129 22.38 0.28 -1.88
C PRO A 129 22.46 1.10 -3.17
N ARG A 130 22.00 2.34 -3.12
CA ARG A 130 22.25 3.35 -4.16
C ARG A 130 23.57 4.05 -3.86
N GLN A 131 24.38 4.28 -4.87
CA GLN A 131 25.70 4.90 -4.70
C GLN A 131 25.64 6.39 -5.01
N ALA A 132 26.33 7.21 -4.19
CA ALA A 132 26.38 8.66 -4.40
C ALA A 132 27.12 9.02 -5.69
N GLU A 133 28.11 8.22 -6.05
CA GLU A 133 28.92 8.35 -7.28
C GLU A 133 28.06 8.22 -8.55
N ASP A 134 26.97 7.43 -8.47
CA ASP A 134 26.03 7.22 -9.56
C ASP A 134 24.78 8.14 -9.45
N GLY A 135 24.86 9.19 -8.63
CA GLY A 135 23.76 10.10 -8.37
C GLY A 135 22.58 9.45 -7.66
N PHE A 136 22.82 8.44 -6.82
CA PHE A 136 21.81 7.66 -6.10
C PHE A 136 20.81 6.93 -7.00
N ARG A 137 21.17 6.61 -8.22
CA ARG A 137 20.34 5.78 -9.11
C ARG A 137 20.25 4.36 -8.57
N ILE A 138 19.18 3.66 -8.93
CA ILE A 138 19.04 2.22 -8.65
C ILE A 138 19.90 1.46 -9.66
N ASP A 139 20.73 0.57 -9.15
CA ASP A 139 21.36 -0.47 -9.96
C ASP A 139 20.33 -1.60 -10.19
N PHE A 140 19.67 -1.56 -11.33
CA PHE A 140 18.61 -2.51 -11.66
C PHE A 140 19.14 -3.92 -11.96
N GLU A 141 20.38 -4.05 -12.43
CA GLU A 141 21.02 -5.36 -12.62
C GLU A 141 21.28 -6.03 -11.27
N GLU A 142 21.79 -5.26 -10.29
CA GLU A 142 21.98 -5.74 -8.93
C GLU A 142 20.64 -6.05 -8.25
N LEU A 143 19.62 -5.21 -8.43
CA LEU A 143 18.27 -5.44 -7.90
C LEU A 143 17.68 -6.75 -8.44
N GLU A 144 17.74 -6.98 -9.75
CA GLU A 144 17.28 -8.22 -10.39
C GLU A 144 18.04 -9.44 -9.83
N ARG A 145 19.36 -9.33 -9.74
CA ARG A 145 20.22 -10.40 -9.18
C ARG A 145 19.82 -10.73 -7.73
N VAL A 146 19.56 -9.72 -6.92
CA VAL A 146 19.14 -9.90 -5.52
C VAL A 146 17.76 -10.57 -5.45
N ILE A 147 16.79 -10.12 -6.26
CA ILE A 147 15.45 -10.73 -6.32
C ILE A 147 15.54 -12.21 -6.71
N ALA A 148 16.35 -12.53 -7.71
CA ALA A 148 16.51 -13.91 -8.21
C ALA A 148 17.24 -14.83 -7.22
N ALA A 149 18.21 -14.27 -6.46
CA ALA A 149 19.06 -15.05 -5.55
C ALA A 149 18.46 -15.31 -4.17
N GLN A 150 17.41 -14.57 -3.79
CA GLN A 150 16.85 -14.59 -2.44
C GLN A 150 15.48 -15.26 -2.40
N ASP A 151 15.36 -16.32 -1.62
CA ASP A 151 14.07 -16.94 -1.36
C ASP A 151 13.19 -16.04 -0.47
N GLY A 152 11.90 -16.11 -0.69
CA GLY A 152 10.90 -15.45 0.14
C GLY A 152 10.78 -13.95 -0.07
N VAL A 153 11.36 -13.36 -1.12
CA VAL A 153 11.06 -11.97 -1.49
C VAL A 153 9.59 -11.85 -1.87
N ARG A 154 8.85 -10.98 -1.19
CA ARG A 154 7.41 -10.75 -1.40
C ARG A 154 7.07 -9.33 -1.83
N LEU A 155 7.85 -8.35 -1.38
CA LEU A 155 7.63 -6.94 -1.71
C LEU A 155 8.97 -6.31 -2.13
N VAL A 156 8.94 -5.55 -3.21
CA VAL A 156 10.04 -4.72 -3.66
C VAL A 156 9.56 -3.27 -3.65
N PHE A 157 10.08 -2.46 -2.73
CA PHE A 157 9.71 -1.05 -2.62
C PHE A 157 10.60 -0.18 -3.49
N LEU A 158 9.96 0.56 -4.39
CA LEU A 158 10.57 1.54 -5.28
C LEU A 158 9.90 2.89 -5.06
N THR A 159 10.69 3.94 -4.84
CA THR A 159 10.18 5.30 -4.59
C THR A 159 10.56 6.21 -5.75
N SER A 160 9.59 6.91 -6.33
CA SER A 160 9.81 7.83 -7.45
C SER A 160 8.81 9.00 -7.43
N PRO A 161 9.24 10.25 -7.22
CA PRO A 161 10.61 10.69 -6.87
C PRO A 161 11.07 10.11 -5.54
N ASN A 162 12.35 9.73 -5.45
CA ASN A 162 12.88 9.13 -4.24
C ASN A 162 12.99 10.13 -3.07
N ASN A 163 12.69 9.70 -1.89
CA ASN A 163 12.94 10.41 -0.64
C ASN A 163 14.15 9.73 0.07
N PRO A 164 15.32 10.41 0.28
CA PRO A 164 15.46 11.87 0.25
C PRO A 164 16.13 12.43 -1.03
N THR A 165 16.50 11.64 -2.00
CA THR A 165 17.47 12.00 -3.04
C THR A 165 16.87 12.69 -4.26
N GLY A 166 15.56 12.49 -4.51
CA GLY A 166 14.81 13.18 -5.56
C GLY A 166 14.84 12.51 -6.95
N GLU A 167 15.58 11.39 -7.12
CA GLU A 167 15.65 10.71 -8.41
C GLU A 167 14.31 10.13 -8.82
N LEU A 168 14.08 10.18 -10.13
CA LEU A 168 12.99 9.48 -10.80
C LEU A 168 13.47 8.10 -11.28
N ILE A 169 12.59 7.14 -11.23
CA ILE A 169 12.83 5.82 -11.79
C ILE A 169 12.52 5.86 -13.28
N GLU A 170 13.45 5.39 -14.09
CA GLU A 170 13.27 5.24 -15.52
C GLU A 170 12.37 4.03 -15.81
N ARG A 171 11.53 4.15 -16.84
CA ARG A 171 10.55 3.14 -17.22
C ARG A 171 11.19 1.77 -17.48
N GLU A 172 12.32 1.75 -18.13
CA GLU A 172 13.05 0.52 -18.46
C GLU A 172 13.43 -0.27 -17.21
N GLY A 173 13.98 0.40 -16.18
CA GLY A 173 14.33 -0.23 -14.92
C GLY A 173 13.12 -0.75 -14.16
N LEU A 174 12.00 -0.03 -14.21
CA LEU A 174 10.74 -0.50 -13.65
C LEU A 174 10.25 -1.77 -14.36
N GLU A 175 10.27 -1.80 -15.69
CA GLU A 175 9.84 -2.95 -16.49
C GLU A 175 10.74 -4.18 -16.22
N GLN A 176 12.05 -4.00 -16.07
CA GLN A 176 12.98 -5.06 -15.64
C GLN A 176 12.62 -5.63 -14.27
N THR A 177 12.39 -4.74 -13.29
CA THR A 177 12.01 -5.16 -11.93
C THR A 177 10.67 -5.90 -11.93
N LEU A 178 9.68 -5.42 -12.68
CA LEU A 178 8.39 -6.09 -12.82
C LEU A 178 8.56 -7.49 -13.40
N ALA A 179 9.41 -7.65 -14.41
CA ALA A 179 9.70 -8.96 -15.03
C ALA A 179 10.35 -9.93 -14.03
N ALA A 180 11.31 -9.46 -13.24
CA ALA A 180 11.99 -10.26 -12.21
C ALA A 180 11.04 -10.71 -11.07
N CYS A 181 10.01 -9.93 -10.80
CA CYS A 181 9.05 -10.21 -9.72
C CYS A 181 7.89 -11.13 -10.13
N ILE A 182 7.71 -11.44 -11.43
CA ILE A 182 6.57 -12.23 -11.91
C ILE A 182 6.45 -13.55 -11.15
N GLY A 183 5.29 -13.75 -10.50
CA GLY A 183 4.94 -14.99 -9.79
C GLY A 183 5.47 -15.09 -8.36
N ASN A 184 6.37 -14.21 -7.92
CA ASN A 184 7.03 -14.30 -6.62
C ASN A 184 6.82 -13.10 -5.71
N ALA A 185 6.84 -11.88 -6.26
CA ALA A 185 6.79 -10.65 -5.47
C ALA A 185 5.92 -9.57 -6.13
N LEU A 186 5.48 -8.62 -5.33
CA LEU A 186 4.87 -7.37 -5.79
C LEU A 186 5.90 -6.26 -5.83
N VAL A 187 5.89 -5.49 -6.91
CA VAL A 187 6.56 -4.19 -6.96
C VAL A 187 5.60 -3.15 -6.39
N VAL A 188 6.04 -2.46 -5.35
CA VAL A 188 5.30 -1.38 -4.70
C VAL A 188 5.95 -0.07 -5.11
N MET A 189 5.26 0.66 -5.99
CA MET A 189 5.71 1.97 -6.44
C MET A 189 5.19 3.03 -5.49
N ASP A 190 6.10 3.69 -4.76
CA ASP A 190 5.75 4.80 -3.86
C ASP A 190 5.91 6.13 -4.63
N GLU A 191 4.78 6.71 -4.95
CA GLU A 191 4.68 7.96 -5.72
C GLU A 191 4.19 9.13 -4.86
N ALA A 192 4.51 9.13 -3.56
CA ALA A 192 4.08 10.19 -2.62
C ALA A 192 4.45 11.61 -3.07
N TYR A 193 5.39 11.76 -3.98
CA TYR A 193 5.88 13.05 -4.48
C TYR A 193 5.74 13.22 -6.00
N ILE A 194 4.98 12.36 -6.69
CA ILE A 194 4.91 12.37 -8.16
C ILE A 194 4.36 13.69 -8.72
N GLU A 195 3.45 14.34 -8.02
CA GLU A 195 2.85 15.62 -8.44
C GLU A 195 3.87 16.78 -8.44
N PHE A 196 5.03 16.62 -7.80
CA PHE A 196 6.10 17.60 -7.82
C PHE A 196 7.10 17.39 -8.97
N SER A 197 6.87 16.37 -9.80
CA SER A 197 7.72 16.06 -10.96
C SER A 197 6.99 16.32 -12.27
N THR A 198 7.74 16.39 -13.36
CA THR A 198 7.20 16.45 -14.71
C THR A 198 7.03 15.04 -15.32
N ALA A 199 7.41 14.00 -14.58
CA ALA A 199 7.21 12.63 -14.99
C ALA A 199 5.72 12.26 -14.91
N LEU A 200 5.27 11.44 -15.84
CA LEU A 200 3.96 10.80 -15.78
C LEU A 200 4.09 9.52 -14.96
N SER A 201 3.17 9.30 -14.03
CA SER A 201 3.05 8.05 -13.27
C SER A 201 2.55 6.91 -14.16
#